data_f49bbcd6b0ea4c7d6a53cb6f74ed6191
#
_entry.id   f49bbcd6b0ea4c7d6a53cb6f74ed6191
#
_cell.length_a   1.000
_cell.length_b   1.000
_cell.length_c   1.000
_cell.angle_alpha   90.00
_cell.angle_beta   90.00
_cell.angle_gamma   90.00
#
_symmetry.space_group_name_H-M   'P 1'
#
loop_
_entity.id
_entity.type
_entity.pdbx_description
1 polymer ?
#
loop_
_entity_poly.entity_id
_entity_poly.type
_entity_poly.pdbx_seq_one_letter_code
_entity_poly.pdbx_strand_id
1 'polypeptide(L)'
;MKKSFKILFMILLIGFIIIAGNLYYLSTLAAKEKYPDDTYLDSEPHKVALIIVAHDDDAVGSAGTMTMLCKKGWEIREMCFFQQGGLYFKKDSAKNPIRKKSLQQVSEIQGFQGIDPIDYNFRKDTMNEKSYMPMPYDDFSKNFEIDSLNGYISSYIEKHKPSVIFTLDDIIGGYGHPDHVLICRLVLDYCRKHKNDSNFSVKKIYQPVFTPSLSENILGENPTYIQAKKMYQCNGMPAPDFQVNFYSYAQEKKDAMTAYTTEQNSLKVIWPYYNWYPASIYFKIFDRDFFRVIDVSKIQ
;
A
#
# COMPACT_ATOMS: atom_id res chain seq x y z
N MET A 1 -34.88 41.53 -5.64
CA MET A 1 -34.51 40.64 -4.49
C MET A 1 -35.11 39.25 -4.56
N LYS A 2 -36.45 39.03 -4.67
CA LYS A 2 -37.06 37.69 -4.67
C LYS A 2 -36.54 36.74 -5.77
N LYS A 3 -36.27 37.22 -7.00
CA LYS A 3 -35.78 36.41 -8.14
C LYS A 3 -34.35 35.93 -7.93
N SER A 4 -33.46 36.84 -7.47
CA SER A 4 -32.06 36.50 -7.20
C SER A 4 -31.90 35.50 -6.05
N PHE A 5 -32.76 35.59 -5.02
CA PHE A 5 -32.79 34.62 -3.91
C PHE A 5 -33.20 33.22 -4.38
N LYS A 6 -34.20 33.14 -5.26
CA LYS A 6 -34.62 31.83 -5.84
C LYS A 6 -33.51 31.18 -6.68
N ILE A 7 -32.78 31.98 -7.45
CA ILE A 7 -31.66 31.49 -8.26
C ILE A 7 -30.52 30.98 -7.36
N LEU A 8 -30.15 31.75 -6.35
CA LEU A 8 -29.12 31.33 -5.38
C LEU A 8 -29.53 30.05 -4.65
N PHE A 9 -30.78 29.97 -4.18
CA PHE A 9 -31.30 28.77 -3.53
C PHE A 9 -31.25 27.54 -4.45
N MET A 10 -31.59 27.71 -5.73
CA MET A 10 -31.55 26.64 -6.71
C MET A 10 -30.11 26.17 -6.97
N ILE A 11 -29.13 27.07 -7.05
CA ILE A 11 -27.70 26.74 -7.21
C ILE A 11 -27.21 25.93 -6.01
N LEU A 12 -27.53 26.39 -4.78
CA LEU A 12 -27.16 25.68 -3.56
C LEU A 12 -27.79 24.30 -3.45
N LEU A 13 -29.05 24.16 -3.85
CA LEU A 13 -29.75 22.87 -3.87
C LEU A 13 -29.12 21.91 -4.89
N ILE A 14 -28.80 22.37 -6.09
CA ILE A 14 -28.11 21.55 -7.10
C ILE A 14 -26.74 21.12 -6.57
N GLY A 15 -25.96 22.04 -5.98
CA GLY A 15 -24.66 21.74 -5.36
C GLY A 15 -24.79 20.67 -4.27
N PHE A 16 -25.80 20.80 -3.40
CA PHE A 16 -26.07 19.81 -2.36
C PHE A 16 -26.42 18.42 -2.94
N ILE A 17 -27.27 18.38 -3.98
CA ILE A 17 -27.64 17.11 -4.65
C ILE A 17 -26.41 16.44 -5.26
N ILE A 18 -25.51 17.20 -5.91
CA ILE A 18 -24.29 16.67 -6.51
C ILE A 18 -23.37 16.09 -5.41
N ILE A 19 -23.17 16.83 -4.33
CA ILE A 19 -22.32 16.36 -3.21
C ILE A 19 -22.93 15.11 -2.56
N ALA A 20 -24.22 15.12 -2.26
CA ALA A 20 -24.90 13.98 -1.66
C ALA A 20 -24.87 12.75 -2.57
N GLY A 21 -25.10 12.94 -3.88
CA GLY A 21 -25.00 11.88 -4.88
C GLY A 21 -23.59 11.29 -4.98
N ASN A 22 -22.57 12.14 -4.94
CA ASN A 22 -21.18 11.67 -4.97
C ASN A 22 -20.80 10.93 -3.67
N LEU A 23 -21.20 11.42 -2.49
CA LEU A 23 -20.97 10.71 -1.22
C LEU A 23 -21.72 9.37 -1.17
N TYR A 24 -22.94 9.32 -1.71
CA TYR A 24 -23.65 8.06 -1.87
C TYR A 24 -22.89 7.09 -2.79
N TYR A 25 -22.41 7.57 -3.94
CA TYR A 25 -21.57 6.77 -4.84
C TYR A 25 -20.32 6.24 -4.12
N LEU A 26 -19.58 7.09 -3.41
CA LEU A 26 -18.40 6.66 -2.63
C LEU A 26 -18.77 5.58 -1.59
N SER A 27 -19.93 5.70 -0.94
CA SER A 27 -20.39 4.68 0.02
C SER A 27 -20.66 3.33 -0.62
N THR A 28 -21.02 3.30 -1.92
CA THR A 28 -21.19 2.03 -2.66
C THR A 28 -19.88 1.35 -3.00
N LEU A 29 -18.77 2.10 -3.04
CA LEU A 29 -17.42 1.57 -3.27
C LEU A 29 -16.81 0.95 -2.01
N ALA A 30 -17.27 1.35 -0.82
CA ALA A 30 -16.69 0.88 0.44
C ALA A 30 -16.84 -0.63 0.64
N ALA A 31 -15.95 -1.18 1.46
CA ALA A 31 -16.00 -2.60 1.83
C ALA A 31 -17.34 -2.96 2.48
N LYS A 32 -17.95 -4.04 2.02
CA LYS A 32 -19.21 -4.59 2.57
C LYS A 32 -18.94 -5.60 3.68
N GLU A 33 -17.79 -6.24 3.63
CA GLU A 33 -17.37 -7.26 4.58
C GLU A 33 -16.84 -6.63 5.85
N LYS A 34 -16.93 -7.39 6.94
CA LYS A 34 -16.34 -7.06 8.24
C LYS A 34 -15.43 -8.19 8.67
N TYR A 35 -14.29 -7.83 9.21
CA TYR A 35 -13.30 -8.76 9.74
C TYR A 35 -13.09 -8.46 11.22
N PRO A 36 -12.56 -9.41 12.01
CA PRO A 36 -12.15 -9.15 13.39
C PRO A 36 -11.16 -7.97 13.43
N ASP A 37 -11.23 -7.18 14.48
CA ASP A 37 -10.22 -6.17 14.74
C ASP A 37 -8.90 -6.84 15.15
N ASP A 38 -7.76 -6.31 14.66
CA ASP A 38 -6.46 -6.82 15.05
C ASP A 38 -6.18 -6.48 16.53
N THR A 39 -5.80 -7.49 17.30
CA THR A 39 -5.43 -7.37 18.71
C THR A 39 -3.95 -7.66 18.95
N TYR A 40 -3.28 -8.28 17.98
CA TYR A 40 -1.87 -8.64 18.12
C TYR A 40 -0.98 -7.40 18.15
N LEU A 41 -1.24 -6.45 17.27
CA LEU A 41 -0.45 -5.20 17.21
C LEU A 41 -0.52 -4.39 18.51
N ASP A 42 -1.59 -4.51 19.27
CA ASP A 42 -1.70 -3.87 20.60
C ASP A 42 -0.93 -4.63 21.68
N SER A 43 -0.85 -5.95 21.59
CA SER A 43 -0.25 -6.84 22.61
C SER A 43 1.23 -7.16 22.39
N GLU A 44 1.79 -6.89 21.21
CA GLU A 44 3.20 -7.18 20.92
C GLU A 44 4.13 -6.28 21.74
N PRO A 45 4.99 -6.88 22.59
CA PRO A 45 5.87 -6.11 23.46
C PRO A 45 7.07 -5.49 22.71
N HIS A 46 7.56 -6.15 21.64
CA HIS A 46 8.66 -5.66 20.83
C HIS A 46 8.12 -4.85 19.66
N LYS A 47 7.85 -3.57 19.90
CA LYS A 47 7.18 -2.66 18.97
C LYS A 47 8.10 -2.10 17.90
N VAL A 48 8.75 -2.96 17.15
CA VAL A 48 9.56 -2.60 15.98
C VAL A 48 8.94 -3.22 14.73
N ALA A 49 8.61 -2.40 13.75
CA ALA A 49 8.06 -2.84 12.48
C ALA A 49 8.87 -2.31 11.29
N LEU A 50 8.97 -3.12 10.25
CA LEU A 50 9.47 -2.70 8.96
C LEU A 50 8.36 -2.71 7.92
N ILE A 51 8.36 -1.72 7.05
CA ILE A 51 7.65 -1.73 5.79
C ILE A 51 8.70 -2.04 4.73
N ILE A 52 8.49 -3.12 3.96
CA ILE A 52 9.38 -3.54 2.87
C ILE A 52 8.54 -3.66 1.61
N VAL A 53 8.70 -2.71 0.70
CA VAL A 53 7.86 -2.56 -0.50
C VAL A 53 8.68 -2.29 -1.75
N ALA A 54 8.05 -2.51 -2.91
CA ALA A 54 8.73 -2.40 -4.19
C ALA A 54 8.95 -0.95 -4.63
N HIS A 55 7.99 -0.07 -4.34
CA HIS A 55 8.03 1.32 -4.79
C HIS A 55 7.77 2.28 -3.63
N ASP A 56 8.12 3.52 -3.85
CA ASP A 56 8.09 4.58 -2.85
C ASP A 56 6.67 5.05 -2.45
N ASP A 57 5.62 4.61 -3.14
CA ASP A 57 4.22 4.94 -2.84
C ASP A 57 3.38 3.75 -2.36
N ASP A 58 3.95 2.56 -2.30
CA ASP A 58 3.22 1.32 -2.00
C ASP A 58 2.67 1.26 -0.57
N ALA A 59 3.34 1.91 0.39
CA ALA A 59 2.93 1.92 1.80
C ALA A 59 1.68 2.77 2.07
N VAL A 60 1.28 3.61 1.12
CA VAL A 60 0.17 4.56 1.29
C VAL A 60 -1.16 3.90 1.63
N GLY A 61 -1.36 2.65 1.17
CA GLY A 61 -2.58 1.88 1.43
C GLY A 61 -2.89 1.73 2.91
N SER A 62 -1.87 1.52 3.72
CA SER A 62 -1.95 1.31 5.18
C SER A 62 -1.53 2.52 6.01
N ALA A 63 -1.41 3.72 5.40
CA ALA A 63 -0.89 4.93 6.06
C ALA A 63 -1.64 5.28 7.36
N GLY A 64 -2.95 5.04 7.43
CA GLY A 64 -3.73 5.29 8.65
C GLY A 64 -3.32 4.35 9.79
N THR A 65 -3.18 3.08 9.52
CA THR A 65 -2.68 2.08 10.47
C THR A 65 -1.25 2.40 10.91
N MET A 66 -0.37 2.77 9.98
CA MET A 66 1.02 3.11 10.31
C MET A 66 1.11 4.30 11.26
N THR A 67 0.35 5.37 10.98
CA THR A 67 0.27 6.52 11.90
C THR A 67 -0.23 6.11 13.30
N MET A 68 -1.29 5.29 13.34
CA MET A 68 -1.82 4.78 14.61
C MET A 68 -0.76 4.01 15.40
N LEU A 69 0.00 3.14 14.75
CA LEU A 69 1.04 2.35 15.40
C LEU A 69 2.17 3.23 15.95
N CYS A 70 2.64 4.22 15.17
CA CYS A 70 3.63 5.19 15.67
C CYS A 70 3.12 5.92 16.93
N LYS A 71 1.84 6.33 16.96
CA LYS A 71 1.23 6.97 18.14
C LYS A 71 1.08 6.00 19.34
N LYS A 72 1.05 4.69 19.08
CA LYS A 72 1.07 3.63 20.11
C LYS A 72 2.48 3.19 20.49
N GLY A 73 3.51 3.91 20.06
CA GLY A 73 4.91 3.70 20.45
C GLY A 73 5.65 2.65 19.62
N TRP A 74 5.16 2.33 18.41
CA TRP A 74 5.92 1.50 17.49
C TRP A 74 7.02 2.32 16.81
N GLU A 75 8.20 1.72 16.69
CA GLU A 75 9.27 2.19 15.85
C GLU A 75 9.08 1.61 14.45
N ILE A 76 8.72 2.45 13.49
CA ILE A 76 8.46 2.04 12.10
C ILE A 76 9.53 2.62 11.19
N ARG A 77 10.10 1.77 10.34
CA ARG A 77 10.95 2.16 9.22
C ARG A 77 10.44 1.55 7.93
N GLU A 78 10.68 2.25 6.84
CA GLU A 78 10.33 1.77 5.51
C GLU A 78 11.57 1.62 4.64
N MET A 79 11.66 0.50 3.93
CA MET A 79 12.56 0.29 2.80
C MET A 79 11.71 0.18 1.54
N CYS A 80 12.02 1.02 0.59
CA CYS A 80 11.39 1.01 -0.74
C CYS A 80 12.44 1.23 -1.82
N PHE A 81 12.07 1.01 -3.07
CA PHE A 81 12.93 1.32 -4.20
C PHE A 81 12.30 2.46 -5.00
N PHE A 82 13.13 3.33 -5.57
CA PHE A 82 12.62 4.28 -6.53
C PHE A 82 12.21 3.56 -7.80
N GLN A 83 11.10 3.98 -8.37
CA GLN A 83 10.70 3.50 -9.69
C GLN A 83 11.76 3.89 -10.70
N GLN A 84 12.46 2.89 -11.19
CA GLN A 84 13.48 3.02 -12.22
C GLN A 84 13.27 1.94 -13.23
N GLY A 85 13.32 2.24 -14.50
CA GLY A 85 13.43 1.22 -15.46
C GLY A 85 12.61 1.38 -16.71
N GLY A 86 12.94 0.66 -17.75
CA GLY A 86 12.30 0.68 -19.04
C GLY A 86 12.39 2.01 -19.76
N LEU A 87 11.60 2.16 -20.77
CA LEU A 87 11.47 3.40 -21.53
C LEU A 87 10.94 4.56 -20.69
N TYR A 88 10.19 4.26 -19.65
CA TYR A 88 9.64 5.23 -18.70
C TYR A 88 10.67 5.72 -17.68
N PHE A 89 11.68 4.98 -17.40
CA PHE A 89 12.58 5.16 -16.26
C PHE A 89 13.52 6.35 -16.35
N LYS A 90 14.00 6.72 -17.53
CA LYS A 90 14.77 7.95 -17.67
C LYS A 90 13.95 9.20 -17.32
N LYS A 91 12.63 9.14 -17.51
CA LYS A 91 11.72 10.22 -17.09
C LYS A 91 11.40 10.14 -15.59
N ASP A 92 11.31 8.94 -15.05
CA ASP A 92 10.92 8.76 -13.65
C ASP A 92 12.09 8.97 -12.70
N SER A 93 13.32 8.54 -13.03
CA SER A 93 14.50 8.84 -12.23
C SER A 93 14.77 10.34 -12.06
N ALA A 94 14.40 11.17 -13.03
CA ALA A 94 14.46 12.63 -12.89
C ALA A 94 13.53 13.18 -11.79
N LYS A 95 12.54 12.41 -11.36
CA LYS A 95 11.62 12.75 -10.27
C LYS A 95 12.15 12.32 -8.88
N ASN A 96 13.20 11.49 -8.82
CA ASN A 96 13.72 10.96 -7.54
C ASN A 96 14.00 12.04 -6.48
N PRO A 97 14.55 13.23 -6.79
CA PRO A 97 14.71 14.29 -5.80
C PRO A 97 13.38 14.78 -5.22
N ILE A 98 12.32 14.87 -6.06
CA ILE A 98 10.98 15.27 -5.62
C ILE A 98 10.37 14.15 -4.77
N ARG A 99 10.49 12.89 -5.20
CA ARG A 99 10.03 11.70 -4.47
C ARG A 99 10.71 11.61 -3.10
N LYS A 100 12.02 11.79 -3.03
CA LYS A 100 12.77 11.81 -1.77
C LYS A 100 12.24 12.87 -0.79
N LYS A 101 11.93 14.05 -1.28
CA LYS A 101 11.30 15.10 -0.46
C LYS A 101 9.89 14.71 0.01
N SER A 102 9.09 14.10 -0.87
CA SER A 102 7.77 13.59 -0.52
C SER A 102 7.87 12.52 0.58
N LEU A 103 8.79 11.57 0.47
CA LEU A 103 9.01 10.52 1.47
C LEU A 103 9.44 11.09 2.82
N GLN A 104 10.29 12.14 2.83
CA GLN A 104 10.63 12.82 4.08
C GLN A 104 9.38 13.43 4.73
N GLN A 105 8.53 14.11 3.97
CA GLN A 105 7.28 14.68 4.47
C GLN A 105 6.32 13.57 4.98
N VAL A 106 6.19 12.47 4.25
CA VAL A 106 5.39 11.31 4.66
C VAL A 106 5.90 10.73 5.99
N SER A 107 7.22 10.56 6.11
CA SER A 107 7.85 10.08 7.35
C SER A 107 7.54 10.98 8.55
N GLU A 108 7.64 12.30 8.37
CA GLU A 108 7.33 13.29 9.41
C GLU A 108 5.83 13.26 9.81
N ILE A 109 4.92 13.21 8.82
CA ILE A 109 3.46 13.18 9.04
C ILE A 109 3.06 11.91 9.82
N GLN A 110 3.60 10.76 9.43
CA GLN A 110 3.25 9.47 10.02
C GLN A 110 4.00 9.16 11.33
N GLY A 111 5.11 9.87 11.57
CA GLY A 111 5.96 9.64 12.74
C GLY A 111 6.91 8.47 12.60
N PHE A 112 7.33 8.12 11.38
CA PHE A 112 8.32 7.06 11.13
C PHE A 112 9.70 7.45 11.64
N GLN A 113 10.50 6.44 12.00
CA GLN A 113 11.92 6.61 12.29
C GLN A 113 12.73 6.93 11.03
N GLY A 114 12.19 6.68 9.85
CA GLY A 114 12.73 7.03 8.56
C GLY A 114 12.16 6.17 7.44
N ILE A 115 12.30 6.70 6.22
CA ILE A 115 12.07 5.97 4.98
C ILE A 115 13.42 5.95 4.25
N ASP A 116 13.86 4.75 3.89
CA ASP A 116 15.16 4.48 3.25
C ASP A 116 14.93 4.08 1.78
N PRO A 117 14.75 5.04 0.84
CA PRO A 117 14.59 4.73 -0.57
C PRO A 117 15.92 4.29 -1.19
N ILE A 118 15.90 3.13 -1.85
CA ILE A 118 17.07 2.56 -2.51
C ILE A 118 17.04 2.95 -3.98
N ASP A 119 18.09 3.62 -4.44
CA ASP A 119 18.26 4.00 -5.83
C ASP A 119 18.95 2.86 -6.59
N TYR A 120 18.20 1.79 -6.83
CA TYR A 120 18.69 0.58 -7.50
C TYR A 120 17.65 0.05 -8.49
N ASN A 121 18.05 -0.09 -9.75
CA ASN A 121 17.22 -0.73 -10.75
C ASN A 121 17.39 -2.25 -10.67
N PHE A 122 16.39 -2.91 -10.11
CA PHE A 122 16.37 -4.36 -9.95
C PHE A 122 15.70 -5.11 -11.12
N ARG A 123 15.22 -4.40 -12.16
CA ARG A 123 14.65 -5.03 -13.36
C ARG A 123 15.67 -5.13 -14.49
N LYS A 124 15.68 -6.30 -15.15
CA LYS A 124 16.49 -6.57 -16.35
C LYS A 124 15.72 -6.32 -17.65
N ASP A 125 14.40 -6.41 -17.62
CA ASP A 125 13.51 -6.29 -18.77
C ASP A 125 13.20 -4.85 -19.18
N THR A 126 14.07 -3.93 -18.85
CA THR A 126 13.88 -2.48 -18.97
C THR A 126 13.69 -1.95 -20.39
N MET A 127 13.89 -2.78 -21.41
CA MET A 127 13.80 -2.40 -22.81
C MET A 127 12.49 -2.85 -23.49
N ASN A 128 11.59 -3.52 -22.76
CA ASN A 128 10.37 -4.08 -23.33
C ASN A 128 9.14 -3.63 -22.55
N GLU A 129 8.39 -2.67 -23.09
CA GLU A 129 7.15 -2.17 -22.49
C GLU A 129 6.08 -3.26 -22.28
N LYS A 130 6.07 -4.30 -23.11
CA LYS A 130 5.06 -5.37 -23.04
C LYS A 130 5.33 -6.39 -21.93
N SER A 131 6.57 -6.49 -21.45
CA SER A 131 6.93 -7.40 -20.36
C SER A 131 6.69 -6.80 -18.98
N TYR A 132 6.15 -5.60 -18.94
CA TYR A 132 6.07 -4.80 -17.73
C TYR A 132 5.04 -5.32 -16.73
N MET A 133 3.78 -5.56 -17.12
CA MET A 133 2.70 -5.97 -16.19
C MET A 133 1.52 -6.65 -16.88
N PRO A 134 0.98 -7.73 -16.31
CA PRO A 134 1.62 -8.61 -15.33
C PRO A 134 2.71 -9.47 -15.97
N MET A 135 3.54 -10.16 -15.16
CA MET A 135 4.60 -11.07 -15.63
C MET A 135 4.43 -12.44 -14.98
N PRO A 136 4.58 -13.56 -15.74
CA PRO A 136 4.55 -14.90 -15.17
C PRO A 136 5.61 -15.09 -14.07
N TYR A 137 5.28 -15.80 -13.01
CA TYR A 137 6.22 -16.07 -11.91
C TYR A 137 7.52 -16.74 -12.38
N ASP A 138 7.43 -17.67 -13.35
CA ASP A 138 8.58 -18.39 -13.89
C ASP A 138 9.58 -17.49 -14.62
N ASP A 139 9.16 -16.28 -14.99
CA ASP A 139 10.02 -15.31 -15.65
C ASP A 139 10.71 -14.35 -14.67
N PHE A 140 10.41 -14.42 -13.37
CA PHE A 140 11.00 -13.53 -12.38
C PHE A 140 12.52 -13.65 -12.31
N SER A 141 13.06 -14.87 -12.27
CA SER A 141 14.52 -15.11 -12.21
C SER A 141 15.27 -14.55 -13.42
N LYS A 142 14.62 -14.48 -14.58
CA LYS A 142 15.20 -13.92 -15.81
C LYS A 142 15.17 -12.39 -15.84
N ASN A 143 14.13 -11.80 -15.23
CA ASN A 143 13.81 -10.39 -15.40
C ASN A 143 14.13 -9.52 -14.17
N PHE A 144 14.57 -10.13 -13.06
CA PHE A 144 14.90 -9.41 -11.83
C PHE A 144 16.28 -9.78 -11.28
N GLU A 145 16.91 -8.84 -10.59
CA GLU A 145 18.17 -9.01 -9.87
C GLU A 145 17.92 -9.60 -8.47
N ILE A 146 17.50 -10.87 -8.42
CA ILE A 146 17.03 -11.58 -7.22
C ILE A 146 18.06 -11.55 -6.08
N ASP A 147 19.33 -11.85 -6.39
CA ASP A 147 20.39 -11.92 -5.38
C ASP A 147 20.67 -10.57 -4.73
N SER A 148 20.68 -9.50 -5.53
CA SER A 148 20.82 -8.15 -5.00
C SER A 148 19.65 -7.76 -4.10
N LEU A 149 18.42 -8.05 -4.52
CA LEU A 149 17.21 -7.80 -3.73
C LEU A 149 17.24 -8.57 -2.41
N ASN A 150 17.62 -9.85 -2.43
CA ASN A 150 17.79 -10.65 -1.21
C ASN A 150 18.83 -10.01 -0.27
N GLY A 151 19.94 -9.48 -0.81
CA GLY A 151 20.96 -8.79 -0.03
C GLY A 151 20.42 -7.54 0.67
N TYR A 152 19.65 -6.72 -0.02
CA TYR A 152 19.01 -5.53 0.58
C TYR A 152 18.02 -5.92 1.67
N ILE A 153 17.09 -6.86 1.37
CA ILE A 153 16.05 -7.29 2.30
C ILE A 153 16.65 -7.92 3.55
N SER A 154 17.57 -8.87 3.40
CA SER A 154 18.20 -9.55 4.54
C SER A 154 18.96 -8.58 5.44
N SER A 155 19.81 -7.74 4.86
CA SER A 155 20.57 -6.75 5.61
C SER A 155 19.68 -5.77 6.38
N TYR A 156 18.54 -5.39 5.80
CA TYR A 156 17.61 -4.47 6.44
C TYR A 156 16.88 -5.13 7.62
N ILE A 157 16.42 -6.37 7.46
CA ILE A 157 15.77 -7.15 8.53
C ILE A 157 16.76 -7.43 9.67
N GLU A 158 17.98 -7.89 9.35
CA GLU A 158 19.02 -8.19 10.33
C GLU A 158 19.46 -6.96 11.14
N LYS A 159 19.55 -5.82 10.48
CA LYS A 159 19.94 -4.54 11.11
C LYS A 159 18.88 -4.07 12.11
N HIS A 160 17.61 -4.14 11.74
CA HIS A 160 16.53 -3.52 12.52
C HIS A 160 15.79 -4.48 13.42
N LYS A 161 15.90 -5.79 13.22
CA LYS A 161 15.32 -6.87 14.04
C LYS A 161 13.83 -6.65 14.37
N PRO A 162 12.95 -6.47 13.34
CA PRO A 162 11.56 -6.18 13.59
C PRO A 162 10.82 -7.39 14.19
N SER A 163 9.75 -7.15 14.95
CA SER A 163 8.79 -8.21 15.31
C SER A 163 7.73 -8.41 14.22
N VAL A 164 7.47 -7.36 13.41
CA VAL A 164 6.46 -7.36 12.36
C VAL A 164 7.04 -6.77 11.08
N ILE A 165 6.70 -7.38 9.95
CA ILE A 165 6.96 -6.81 8.62
C ILE A 165 5.64 -6.55 7.91
N PHE A 166 5.49 -5.36 7.35
CA PHE A 166 4.42 -5.01 6.41
C PHE A 166 4.99 -5.08 4.99
N THR A 167 4.32 -5.80 4.10
CA THR A 167 4.68 -5.91 2.68
C THR A 167 3.43 -6.21 1.86
N LEU A 168 3.45 -6.01 0.55
CA LEU A 168 2.29 -6.27 -0.29
C LEU A 168 1.98 -7.78 -0.37
N ASP A 169 0.91 -8.20 -1.06
CA ASP A 169 0.55 -9.61 -1.14
C ASP A 169 1.41 -10.38 -2.16
N ASP A 170 1.67 -11.65 -1.86
CA ASP A 170 2.51 -12.56 -2.64
C ASP A 170 1.80 -13.27 -3.80
N ILE A 171 0.49 -13.03 -3.95
CA ILE A 171 -0.35 -13.69 -4.97
C ILE A 171 -0.49 -12.80 -6.20
N ILE A 172 -0.98 -11.58 -6.02
CA ILE A 172 -1.24 -10.69 -7.15
C ILE A 172 -0.52 -9.34 -7.00
N GLY A 173 0.09 -9.06 -5.83
CA GLY A 173 0.79 -7.81 -5.57
C GLY A 173 -0.14 -6.60 -5.67
N GLY A 174 -1.28 -6.68 -5.02
CA GLY A 174 -2.33 -5.67 -5.08
C GLY A 174 -3.12 -5.74 -6.38
N TYR A 175 -2.65 -5.15 -7.46
CA TYR A 175 -3.39 -5.05 -8.73
C TYR A 175 -2.72 -5.76 -9.92
N GLY A 176 -1.67 -6.55 -9.67
CA GLY A 176 -0.98 -7.31 -10.72
C GLY A 176 0.43 -6.84 -11.03
N HIS A 177 1.04 -6.03 -10.14
CA HIS A 177 2.40 -5.57 -10.32
C HIS A 177 3.41 -6.67 -9.94
N PRO A 178 4.27 -7.14 -10.86
CA PRO A 178 5.20 -8.23 -10.57
C PRO A 178 6.24 -7.85 -9.52
N ASP A 179 6.67 -6.61 -9.45
CA ASP A 179 7.63 -6.11 -8.45
C ASP A 179 7.08 -6.28 -7.03
N HIS A 180 5.78 -6.00 -6.84
CA HIS A 180 5.09 -6.16 -5.55
C HIS A 180 5.09 -7.61 -5.10
N VAL A 181 4.71 -8.52 -6.02
CA VAL A 181 4.72 -9.97 -5.75
C VAL A 181 6.12 -10.45 -5.42
N LEU A 182 7.11 -10.01 -6.19
CA LEU A 182 8.50 -10.43 -6.00
C LEU A 182 9.03 -10.01 -4.62
N ILE A 183 8.96 -8.72 -4.27
CA ILE A 183 9.47 -8.23 -2.99
C ILE A 183 8.81 -8.98 -1.83
N CYS A 184 7.51 -9.16 -1.87
CA CYS A 184 6.81 -9.93 -0.84
C CYS A 184 7.32 -11.37 -0.75
N ARG A 185 7.47 -12.07 -1.87
CA ARG A 185 7.98 -13.45 -1.89
C ARG A 185 9.39 -13.56 -1.33
N LEU A 186 10.27 -12.59 -1.64
CA LEU A 186 11.63 -12.57 -1.08
C LEU A 186 11.60 -12.37 0.45
N VAL A 187 10.71 -11.52 0.96
CA VAL A 187 10.50 -11.37 2.42
C VAL A 187 10.01 -12.67 3.04
N LEU A 188 9.01 -13.33 2.41
CA LEU A 188 8.51 -14.62 2.89
C LEU A 188 9.57 -15.71 2.86
N ASP A 189 10.36 -15.80 1.80
CA ASP A 189 11.45 -16.75 1.65
C ASP A 189 12.56 -16.56 2.67
N TYR A 190 12.92 -15.29 2.94
CA TYR A 190 13.87 -14.96 3.99
C TYR A 190 13.34 -15.41 5.36
N CYS A 191 12.11 -15.05 5.70
CA CYS A 191 11.50 -15.45 6.97
C CYS A 191 11.37 -16.98 7.10
N ARG A 192 11.01 -17.69 6.03
CA ARG A 192 10.94 -19.16 5.99
C ARG A 192 12.29 -19.81 6.31
N LYS A 193 13.38 -19.29 5.74
CA LYS A 193 14.74 -19.82 5.95
C LYS A 193 15.22 -19.61 7.39
N HIS A 194 14.85 -18.48 7.99
CA HIS A 194 15.39 -18.05 9.29
C HIS A 194 14.45 -18.23 10.48
N LYS A 195 13.20 -18.67 10.28
CA LYS A 195 12.19 -18.79 11.35
C LYS A 195 12.59 -19.63 12.57
N ASN A 196 13.54 -20.54 12.41
CA ASN A 196 14.05 -21.42 13.46
C ASN A 196 15.37 -20.94 14.08
N ASP A 197 15.92 -19.82 13.61
CA ASP A 197 17.17 -19.27 14.14
C ASP A 197 16.88 -18.63 15.51
N SER A 198 17.73 -18.90 16.49
CA SER A 198 17.51 -18.51 17.89
C SER A 198 17.35 -17.00 18.12
N ASN A 199 17.91 -16.19 17.23
CA ASN A 199 17.87 -14.73 17.30
C ASN A 199 16.94 -14.09 16.28
N PHE A 200 16.13 -14.89 15.56
CA PHE A 200 15.22 -14.34 14.57
C PHE A 200 14.03 -13.66 15.24
N SER A 201 13.81 -12.40 14.94
CA SER A 201 12.86 -11.54 15.65
C SER A 201 11.47 -11.49 15.02
N VAL A 202 11.36 -11.76 13.70
CA VAL A 202 10.10 -11.58 12.97
C VAL A 202 9.09 -12.63 13.37
N LYS A 203 7.93 -12.20 13.84
CA LYS A 203 6.85 -13.09 14.27
C LYS A 203 5.69 -13.12 13.29
N LYS A 204 5.36 -11.97 12.70
CA LYS A 204 4.23 -11.84 11.77
C LYS A 204 4.57 -10.97 10.57
N ILE A 205 3.96 -11.33 9.43
CA ILE A 205 3.98 -10.54 8.21
C ILE A 205 2.55 -10.09 7.92
N TYR A 206 2.35 -8.80 7.74
CA TYR A 206 1.09 -8.16 7.41
C TYR A 206 1.09 -7.73 5.95
N GLN A 207 0.10 -8.19 5.22
CA GLN A 207 -0.12 -7.83 3.82
C GLN A 207 -1.37 -6.96 3.74
N PRO A 208 -1.25 -5.64 3.45
CA PRO A 208 -2.42 -4.82 3.19
C PRO A 208 -3.11 -5.31 1.92
N VAL A 209 -4.39 -5.62 2.05
CA VAL A 209 -5.23 -6.17 0.97
C VAL A 209 -6.61 -5.51 0.99
N PHE A 210 -7.29 -5.53 -0.13
CA PHE A 210 -8.70 -5.12 -0.17
C PHE A 210 -9.61 -6.31 0.15
N THR A 211 -10.78 -6.00 0.69
CA THR A 211 -11.85 -7.00 0.79
C THR A 211 -12.34 -7.39 -0.61
N PRO A 212 -12.99 -8.54 -0.80
CA PRO A 212 -13.51 -8.93 -2.11
C PRO A 212 -14.39 -7.87 -2.75
N SER A 213 -15.33 -7.26 -2.00
CA SER A 213 -16.20 -6.22 -2.55
C SER A 213 -15.44 -4.93 -2.89
N LEU A 214 -14.47 -4.52 -2.06
CA LEU A 214 -13.66 -3.34 -2.30
C LEU A 214 -12.75 -3.55 -3.53
N SER A 215 -12.13 -4.73 -3.66
CA SER A 215 -11.32 -5.09 -4.82
C SER A 215 -12.12 -5.03 -6.12
N GLU A 216 -13.32 -5.59 -6.11
CA GLU A 216 -14.18 -5.57 -7.30
C GLU A 216 -14.64 -4.15 -7.65
N ASN A 217 -15.03 -3.35 -6.65
CA ASN A 217 -15.50 -1.99 -6.87
C ASN A 217 -14.39 -1.03 -7.37
N ILE A 218 -13.14 -1.23 -6.94
CA ILE A 218 -12.03 -0.33 -7.29
C ILE A 218 -11.21 -0.87 -8.47
N LEU A 219 -10.96 -2.18 -8.53
CA LEU A 219 -10.05 -2.81 -9.47
C LEU A 219 -10.73 -3.73 -10.48
N GLY A 220 -12.02 -4.03 -10.33
CA GLY A 220 -12.74 -5.02 -11.14
C GLY A 220 -12.69 -4.74 -12.64
N GLU A 221 -12.67 -3.47 -13.04
CA GLU A 221 -12.56 -3.04 -14.43
C GLU A 221 -11.11 -2.72 -14.85
N ASN A 222 -10.13 -2.80 -13.94
CA ASN A 222 -8.74 -2.52 -14.27
C ASN A 222 -8.15 -3.63 -15.17
N PRO A 223 -7.70 -3.30 -16.41
CA PRO A 223 -7.21 -4.32 -17.34
C PRO A 223 -6.02 -5.12 -16.82
N THR A 224 -5.09 -4.50 -16.09
CA THR A 224 -3.93 -5.16 -15.49
C THR A 224 -4.37 -6.16 -14.42
N TYR A 225 -5.32 -5.78 -13.56
CA TYR A 225 -5.86 -6.66 -12.53
C TYR A 225 -6.58 -7.87 -13.12
N ILE A 226 -7.41 -7.65 -14.17
CA ILE A 226 -8.10 -8.74 -14.89
C ILE A 226 -7.10 -9.69 -15.53
N GLN A 227 -6.06 -9.16 -16.17
CA GLN A 227 -5.03 -9.98 -16.81
C GLN A 227 -4.20 -10.76 -15.78
N ALA A 228 -3.87 -10.13 -14.64
CA ALA A 228 -3.13 -10.76 -13.55
C ALA A 228 -3.93 -11.91 -12.90
N LYS A 229 -5.23 -11.73 -12.64
CA LYS A 229 -6.09 -12.82 -12.16
C LYS A 229 -6.02 -14.06 -13.08
N LYS A 230 -6.06 -13.86 -14.39
CA LYS A 230 -5.95 -14.94 -15.37
C LYS A 230 -4.57 -15.57 -15.38
N MET A 231 -3.52 -14.76 -15.37
CA MET A 231 -2.12 -15.21 -15.45
C MET A 231 -1.71 -15.98 -14.19
N TYR A 232 -2.07 -15.47 -13.01
CA TYR A 232 -1.72 -16.08 -11.71
C TYR A 232 -2.75 -17.10 -11.24
N GLN A 233 -3.80 -17.37 -12.03
CA GLN A 233 -4.86 -18.33 -11.74
C GLN A 233 -5.48 -18.10 -10.34
N CYS A 234 -5.74 -16.86 -10.01
CA CYS A 234 -6.29 -16.45 -8.71
C CYS A 234 -7.58 -15.64 -8.86
N ASN A 235 -8.33 -15.51 -7.77
CA ASN A 235 -9.57 -14.72 -7.73
C ASN A 235 -9.33 -13.23 -7.46
N GLY A 236 -8.09 -12.83 -7.30
CA GLY A 236 -7.66 -11.47 -6.92
C GLY A 236 -6.79 -11.48 -5.68
N MET A 237 -6.82 -10.39 -4.91
CA MET A 237 -6.11 -10.34 -3.63
C MET A 237 -6.60 -11.43 -2.68
N PRO A 238 -5.73 -11.98 -1.81
CA PRO A 238 -6.17 -12.88 -0.75
C PRO A 238 -7.15 -12.17 0.19
N ALA A 239 -8.06 -12.93 0.79
CA ALA A 239 -9.00 -12.37 1.76
C ALA A 239 -8.26 -11.87 3.00
N PRO A 240 -8.69 -10.76 3.60
CA PRO A 240 -8.15 -10.30 4.88
C PRO A 240 -8.44 -11.29 6.02
N ASP A 241 -7.56 -11.33 7.00
CA ASP A 241 -7.80 -12.00 8.28
C ASP A 241 -8.33 -11.01 9.32
N PHE A 242 -7.86 -9.76 9.28
CA PHE A 242 -8.14 -8.71 10.24
C PHE A 242 -8.36 -7.35 9.57
N GLN A 243 -9.02 -6.47 10.32
CA GLN A 243 -9.16 -5.06 10.00
C GLN A 243 -8.57 -4.19 11.10
N VAL A 244 -8.20 -2.96 10.75
CA VAL A 244 -7.75 -1.93 11.67
C VAL A 244 -8.52 -0.66 11.40
N ASN A 245 -9.29 -0.17 12.38
CA ASN A 245 -9.95 1.13 12.26
C ASN A 245 -8.94 2.24 12.55
N PHE A 246 -8.69 3.08 11.57
CA PHE A 246 -7.76 4.20 11.65
C PHE A 246 -8.44 5.57 11.67
N TYR A 247 -9.76 5.63 11.76
CA TYR A 247 -10.51 6.89 11.59
C TYR A 247 -10.01 8.05 12.44
N SER A 248 -9.53 7.80 13.65
CA SER A 248 -8.93 8.83 14.51
C SER A 248 -7.67 9.48 13.92
N TYR A 249 -7.08 8.88 12.87
CA TYR A 249 -5.87 9.34 12.17
C TYR A 249 -6.17 9.63 10.69
N ALA A 250 -7.43 9.94 10.39
CA ALA A 250 -7.90 10.20 9.03
C ALA A 250 -7.21 11.42 8.40
N GLN A 251 -6.90 12.44 9.19
CA GLN A 251 -6.23 13.64 8.69
C GLN A 251 -4.78 13.33 8.29
N GLU A 252 -4.04 12.64 9.15
CA GLU A 252 -2.67 12.23 8.87
C GLU A 252 -2.58 11.30 7.65
N LYS A 253 -3.53 10.37 7.49
CA LYS A 253 -3.62 9.54 6.27
C LYS A 253 -3.80 10.41 5.04
N LYS A 254 -4.71 11.37 5.08
CA LYS A 254 -4.94 12.28 3.95
C LYS A 254 -3.71 13.14 3.65
N ASP A 255 -3.05 13.65 4.68
CA ASP A 255 -1.86 14.49 4.53
C ASP A 255 -0.70 13.69 3.94
N ALA A 256 -0.48 12.45 4.39
CA ALA A 256 0.48 11.52 3.80
C ALA A 256 0.17 11.24 2.31
N MET A 257 -1.09 10.92 1.97
CA MET A 257 -1.51 10.74 0.58
C MET A 257 -1.24 11.99 -0.27
N THR A 258 -1.45 13.18 0.29
CA THR A 258 -1.24 14.45 -0.42
C THR A 258 0.24 14.75 -0.62
N ALA A 259 1.11 14.29 0.29
CA ALA A 259 2.56 14.49 0.23
C ALA A 259 3.22 13.71 -0.94
N TYR A 260 2.61 12.64 -1.44
CA TYR A 260 3.06 11.91 -2.64
C TYR A 260 2.74 12.69 -3.92
N THR A 261 3.43 13.81 -4.13
CA THR A 261 3.08 14.78 -5.20
C THR A 261 3.22 14.24 -6.62
N THR A 262 4.10 13.28 -6.84
CA THR A 262 4.33 12.64 -8.16
C THR A 262 3.33 11.54 -8.47
N GLU A 263 2.65 10.98 -7.44
CA GLU A 263 1.79 9.78 -7.55
C GLU A 263 0.28 10.10 -7.45
N GLN A 264 -0.08 11.38 -7.51
CA GLN A 264 -1.47 11.82 -7.33
C GLN A 264 -2.47 11.19 -8.31
N ASN A 265 -2.03 10.84 -9.52
CA ASN A 265 -2.92 10.20 -10.50
C ASN A 265 -3.21 8.75 -10.10
N SER A 266 -2.19 7.99 -9.67
CA SER A 266 -2.33 6.62 -9.19
C SER A 266 -3.20 6.56 -7.95
N LEU A 267 -2.97 7.47 -7.00
CA LEU A 267 -3.76 7.55 -5.77
C LEU A 267 -5.24 7.83 -6.03
N LYS A 268 -5.59 8.67 -7.00
CA LYS A 268 -6.99 8.96 -7.35
C LYS A 268 -7.72 7.80 -7.99
N VAL A 269 -6.99 6.86 -8.60
CA VAL A 269 -7.59 5.61 -9.12
C VAL A 269 -8.01 4.70 -7.95
N ILE A 270 -7.16 4.58 -6.95
CA ILE A 270 -7.39 3.70 -5.78
C ILE A 270 -8.33 4.36 -4.75
N TRP A 271 -8.19 5.66 -4.54
CA TRP A 271 -9.02 6.46 -3.63
C TRP A 271 -9.71 7.60 -4.40
N PRO A 272 -10.77 7.32 -5.17
CA PRO A 272 -11.44 8.33 -5.98
C PRO A 272 -11.99 9.46 -5.11
N TYR A 273 -11.76 10.70 -5.55
CA TYR A 273 -12.23 11.94 -4.90
C TYR A 273 -11.70 12.20 -3.47
N TYR A 274 -10.67 11.46 -2.98
CA TYR A 274 -10.18 11.64 -1.60
C TYR A 274 -9.75 13.08 -1.30
N ASN A 275 -9.28 13.82 -2.28
CA ASN A 275 -8.82 15.20 -2.16
C ASN A 275 -9.96 16.25 -2.25
N TRP A 276 -11.19 15.83 -2.59
CA TRP A 276 -12.34 16.72 -2.71
C TRP A 276 -13.04 16.96 -1.36
N TYR A 277 -12.91 16.05 -0.42
CA TYR A 277 -13.61 16.07 0.86
C TYR A 277 -12.65 16.26 2.03
N PRO A 278 -13.08 16.88 3.13
CA PRO A 278 -12.36 16.81 4.41
C PRO A 278 -12.07 15.34 4.79
N ALA A 279 -10.94 15.10 5.43
CA ALA A 279 -10.55 13.75 5.87
C ALA A 279 -11.64 13.08 6.73
N SER A 280 -12.25 13.84 7.64
CA SER A 280 -13.33 13.39 8.52
C SER A 280 -14.59 12.94 7.79
N ILE A 281 -14.84 13.39 6.56
CA ILE A 281 -15.97 12.97 5.74
C ILE A 281 -15.56 11.75 4.90
N TYR A 282 -14.44 11.85 4.17
CA TYR A 282 -13.98 10.80 3.27
C TYR A 282 -13.66 9.50 4.01
N PHE A 283 -12.84 9.59 5.04
CA PHE A 283 -12.43 8.42 5.82
C PHE A 283 -13.44 7.96 6.86
N LYS A 284 -14.61 8.59 6.93
CA LYS A 284 -15.77 7.97 7.58
C LYS A 284 -16.40 6.87 6.72
N ILE A 285 -16.20 6.94 5.40
CA ILE A 285 -16.64 5.92 4.44
C ILE A 285 -15.59 4.81 4.33
N PHE A 286 -14.31 5.16 4.30
CA PHE A 286 -13.17 4.25 4.15
C PHE A 286 -12.33 4.26 5.44
N ASP A 287 -12.93 3.85 6.56
CA ASP A 287 -12.38 4.03 7.91
C ASP A 287 -11.42 2.92 8.36
N ARG A 288 -11.17 1.91 7.50
CA ARG A 288 -10.40 0.71 7.85
C ARG A 288 -9.37 0.36 6.82
N ASP A 289 -8.21 -0.09 7.32
CA ASP A 289 -7.25 -0.86 6.56
C ASP A 289 -7.48 -2.35 6.84
N PHE A 290 -7.25 -3.19 5.84
CA PHE A 290 -7.47 -4.64 5.93
C PHE A 290 -6.16 -5.38 5.68
N PHE A 291 -5.93 -6.47 6.43
CA PHE A 291 -4.69 -7.21 6.37
C PHE A 291 -4.92 -8.72 6.32
N ARG A 292 -4.23 -9.37 5.39
CA ARG A 292 -3.89 -10.78 5.53
C ARG A 292 -2.67 -10.89 6.43
N VAL A 293 -2.68 -11.81 7.39
CA VAL A 293 -1.61 -11.96 8.38
C VAL A 293 -1.00 -13.35 8.31
N ILE A 294 0.31 -13.41 8.11
CA ILE A 294 1.08 -14.65 8.04
C ILE A 294 1.87 -14.79 9.33
N ASP A 295 1.62 -15.87 10.07
CA ASP A 295 2.42 -16.25 11.22
C ASP A 295 3.70 -16.91 10.73
N VAL A 296 4.85 -16.29 11.06
CA VAL A 296 6.15 -16.75 10.56
C VAL A 296 6.49 -18.16 11.01
N SER A 297 6.07 -18.56 12.20
CA SER A 297 6.29 -19.92 12.70
C SER A 297 5.59 -21.00 11.87
N LYS A 298 4.53 -20.62 11.13
CA LYS A 298 3.68 -21.52 10.34
C LYS A 298 3.98 -21.47 8.83
N ILE A 299 4.91 -20.65 8.36
CA ILE A 299 5.30 -20.62 6.94
C ILE A 299 5.88 -22.01 6.57
N GLN A 300 5.30 -22.61 5.54
CA GLN A 300 5.77 -23.91 4.99
C GLN A 300 6.92 -23.72 4.03
#